data_3928622a7cbc10c6b5af3646320ae540
#
_entry.id   3928622a7cbc10c6b5af3646320ae540
#
_cell.length_a   1.000
_cell.length_b   1.000
_cell.length_c   1.000
_cell.angle_alpha   90.00
_cell.angle_beta   90.00
_cell.angle_gamma   90.00
#
_symmetry.space_group_name_H-M   'P 1'
#
loop_
_entity.id
_entity.type
_entity.pdbx_description
1 polymer ?
#
loop_
_entity_poly.entity_id
_entity_poly.type
_entity_poly.pdbx_seq_one_letter_code
_entity_poly.pdbx_strand_id
1 'polypeptide(L)'
;MLKKYLYTLIACSFSVISISDEVTHEEMINFIVKEQVISQQEQTMRDSMYSMLIMFGMDLESDEMNDFLDPFIQEYVSSVEKKMQNVYKSVYSEKEIVAMYNFMNTEDGKSINSKQAEMVKKTLAAVNEDALRVGQKLSSALMEDSKFFESLLEQN
;
A
#
# COMPACT_ATOMS: atom_id res chain seq x y z
N MET A 1 -67.60 -4.24 -42.24
CA MET A 1 -66.30 -4.52 -42.85
C MET A 1 -65.23 -4.18 -41.84
N LEU A 2 -64.70 -5.19 -41.13
CA LEU A 2 -63.69 -5.01 -40.07
C LEU A 2 -62.29 -5.12 -40.69
N LYS A 3 -61.53 -4.01 -40.73
CA LYS A 3 -60.12 -4.07 -41.08
C LYS A 3 -59.33 -4.50 -39.84
N LYS A 4 -58.81 -5.73 -39.87
CA LYS A 4 -57.86 -6.24 -38.89
C LYS A 4 -56.48 -5.63 -39.15
N TYR A 5 -56.04 -4.78 -38.26
CA TYR A 5 -54.65 -4.34 -38.22
C TYR A 5 -53.82 -5.35 -37.47
N LEU A 6 -53.01 -6.10 -38.21
CA LEU A 6 -52.06 -7.03 -37.71
C LEU A 6 -50.78 -6.25 -37.32
N TYR A 7 -50.58 -5.95 -36.04
CA TYR A 7 -49.35 -5.39 -35.55
C TYR A 7 -48.34 -6.55 -35.35
N THR A 8 -47.43 -6.63 -36.31
CA THR A 8 -46.26 -7.48 -36.18
C THR A 8 -45.30 -6.83 -35.22
N LEU A 9 -45.26 -7.29 -33.99
CA LEU A 9 -44.32 -6.89 -32.95
C LEU A 9 -43.00 -7.60 -33.23
N ILE A 10 -42.08 -6.91 -33.95
CA ILE A 10 -40.70 -7.34 -34.09
C ILE A 10 -40.03 -7.08 -32.75
N ALA A 11 -39.99 -8.07 -31.88
CA ALA A 11 -39.14 -8.08 -30.72
C ALA A 11 -37.67 -8.21 -31.19
N CYS A 12 -37.00 -7.09 -31.42
CA CYS A 12 -35.55 -7.08 -31.52
C CYS A 12 -34.99 -7.41 -30.15
N SER A 13 -34.74 -8.67 -29.94
CA SER A 13 -33.90 -9.14 -28.84
C SER A 13 -32.47 -8.66 -29.13
N PHE A 14 -32.16 -7.45 -28.72
CA PHE A 14 -30.77 -7.04 -28.56
C PHE A 14 -30.20 -7.85 -27.38
N SER A 15 -29.66 -9.01 -27.71
CA SER A 15 -28.70 -9.67 -26.82
C SER A 15 -27.49 -8.75 -26.74
N VAL A 16 -27.51 -7.84 -25.76
CA VAL A 16 -26.32 -7.16 -25.31
C VAL A 16 -25.47 -8.26 -24.70
N ILE A 17 -24.57 -8.84 -25.51
CA ILE A 17 -23.44 -9.59 -24.97
C ILE A 17 -22.57 -8.53 -24.30
N SER A 18 -22.89 -8.23 -23.04
CA SER A 18 -21.94 -7.60 -22.13
C SER A 18 -20.88 -8.65 -21.89
N ILE A 19 -19.84 -8.67 -22.71
CA ILE A 19 -18.55 -9.16 -22.30
C ILE A 19 -18.03 -8.08 -21.32
N SER A 20 -18.61 -8.03 -20.13
CA SER A 20 -17.90 -7.47 -19.01
C SER A 20 -16.85 -8.54 -18.69
N ASP A 21 -15.58 -8.29 -18.99
CA ASP A 21 -14.50 -8.99 -18.34
C ASP A 21 -14.74 -8.78 -16.83
N GLU A 22 -15.37 -9.77 -16.21
CA GLU A 22 -15.68 -9.72 -14.79
C GLU A 22 -14.34 -9.82 -14.07
N VAL A 23 -13.88 -8.70 -13.51
CA VAL A 23 -12.61 -8.62 -12.80
C VAL A 23 -12.60 -9.71 -11.72
N THR A 24 -11.68 -10.61 -11.81
CA THR A 24 -11.56 -11.71 -10.86
C THR A 24 -11.19 -11.24 -9.47
N HIS A 25 -11.51 -12.00 -8.46
CA HIS A 25 -11.14 -11.70 -7.07
C HIS A 25 -9.60 -11.54 -6.90
N GLU A 26 -8.84 -12.32 -7.64
CA GLU A 26 -7.38 -12.24 -7.64
C GLU A 26 -6.87 -10.93 -8.27
N GLU A 27 -7.45 -10.50 -9.37
CA GLU A 27 -7.13 -9.21 -9.99
C GLU A 27 -7.48 -8.02 -9.08
N MET A 28 -8.58 -8.10 -8.33
CA MET A 28 -8.93 -7.09 -7.34
C MET A 28 -7.87 -7.00 -6.23
N ILE A 29 -7.42 -8.13 -5.69
CA ILE A 29 -6.36 -8.17 -4.68
C ILE A 29 -5.05 -7.61 -5.25
N ASN A 30 -4.68 -8.02 -6.47
CA ASN A 30 -3.47 -7.53 -7.12
C ASN A 30 -3.50 -6.00 -7.29
N PHE A 31 -4.63 -5.46 -7.73
CA PHE A 31 -4.83 -4.01 -7.84
C PHE A 31 -4.67 -3.32 -6.49
N ILE A 32 -5.35 -3.80 -5.44
CA ILE A 32 -5.29 -3.21 -4.10
C ILE A 32 -3.86 -3.24 -3.55
N VAL A 33 -3.18 -4.38 -3.64
CA VAL A 33 -1.80 -4.55 -3.17
C VAL A 33 -0.86 -3.60 -3.91
N LYS A 34 -1.00 -3.50 -5.23
CA LYS A 34 -0.17 -2.61 -6.05
C LYS A 34 -0.34 -1.16 -5.64
N GLU A 35 -1.58 -0.70 -5.49
CA GLU A 35 -1.88 0.70 -5.18
C GLU A 35 -1.55 1.08 -3.75
N GLN A 36 -1.80 0.19 -2.76
CA GLN A 36 -1.64 0.52 -1.34
C GLN A 36 -0.27 0.18 -0.76
N VAL A 37 0.40 -0.80 -1.33
CA VAL A 37 1.63 -1.32 -0.74
C VAL A 37 2.83 -1.11 -1.65
N ILE A 38 2.75 -1.62 -2.88
CA ILE A 38 3.92 -1.70 -3.75
C ILE A 38 4.45 -0.32 -4.13
N SER A 39 3.58 0.61 -4.51
CA SER A 39 3.97 1.96 -4.89
C SER A 39 4.77 2.69 -3.80
N GLN A 40 4.46 2.43 -2.53
CA GLN A 40 5.17 3.03 -1.40
C GLN A 40 6.44 2.26 -1.04
N GLN A 41 6.40 0.92 -1.12
CA GLN A 41 7.53 0.06 -0.77
C GLN A 41 8.67 0.15 -1.79
N GLU A 42 8.36 0.30 -3.07
CA GLU A 42 9.37 0.48 -4.11
C GLU A 42 10.21 1.73 -3.85
N GLN A 43 9.57 2.87 -3.61
CA GLN A 43 10.27 4.12 -3.32
C GLN A 43 11.10 4.02 -2.02
N THR A 44 10.52 3.46 -0.96
CA THR A 44 11.22 3.27 0.31
C THR A 44 12.46 2.39 0.16
N MET A 45 12.36 1.32 -0.64
CA MET A 45 13.49 0.41 -0.90
C MET A 45 14.57 1.12 -1.71
N ARG A 46 14.19 1.87 -2.75
CA ARG A 46 15.10 2.68 -3.56
C ARG A 46 15.87 3.68 -2.70
N ASP A 47 15.16 4.45 -1.87
CA ASP A 47 15.77 5.44 -0.97
C ASP A 47 16.72 4.78 0.03
N SER A 48 16.38 3.59 0.54
CA SER A 48 17.22 2.84 1.47
C SER A 48 18.50 2.33 0.80
N MET A 49 18.40 1.80 -0.42
CA MET A 49 19.55 1.35 -1.20
C MET A 49 20.47 2.53 -1.55
N TYR A 50 19.91 3.65 -1.97
CA TYR A 50 20.69 4.85 -2.22
C TYR A 50 21.43 5.33 -0.97
N SER A 51 20.75 5.40 0.17
CA SER A 51 21.37 5.81 1.43
C SER A 51 22.55 4.91 1.80
N MET A 52 22.43 3.61 1.55
CA MET A 52 23.51 2.66 1.78
C MET A 52 24.69 2.90 0.82
N LEU A 53 24.43 3.15 -0.46
CA LEU A 53 25.48 3.38 -1.47
C LEU A 53 26.23 4.70 -1.26
N ILE A 54 25.53 5.76 -0.80
CA ILE A 54 26.16 7.02 -0.39
C ILE A 54 27.19 6.76 0.72
N MET A 55 26.89 5.90 1.68
CA MET A 55 27.84 5.55 2.76
C MET A 55 29.10 4.87 2.24
N PHE A 56 29.06 4.25 1.06
CA PHE A 56 30.23 3.68 0.36
C PHE A 56 30.91 4.68 -0.60
N GLY A 57 30.47 5.95 -0.62
CA GLY A 57 31.06 6.99 -1.44
C GLY A 57 30.71 6.90 -2.92
N MET A 58 29.62 6.22 -3.28
CA MET A 58 29.16 6.10 -4.66
C MET A 58 28.33 7.31 -5.07
N ASP A 59 28.51 7.80 -6.30
CA ASP A 59 27.68 8.84 -6.90
C ASP A 59 26.38 8.22 -7.43
N LEU A 60 25.26 8.75 -6.99
CA LEU A 60 23.94 8.18 -7.20
C LEU A 60 23.13 8.85 -8.31
N GLU A 61 23.62 9.91 -8.89
CA GLU A 61 22.88 10.68 -9.91
C GLU A 61 23.08 10.12 -11.34
N SER A 62 23.76 8.99 -11.48
CA SER A 62 23.97 8.39 -12.80
C SER A 62 22.86 7.43 -13.19
N ASP A 63 22.46 7.46 -14.46
CA ASP A 63 21.52 6.48 -15.05
C ASP A 63 22.05 5.04 -14.88
N GLU A 64 23.37 4.86 -14.93
CA GLU A 64 24.04 3.57 -14.73
C GLU A 64 23.78 2.98 -13.35
N MET A 65 23.68 3.81 -12.30
CA MET A 65 23.37 3.37 -10.94
C MET A 65 21.92 2.93 -10.82
N ASN A 66 21.00 3.63 -11.47
CA ASN A 66 19.60 3.22 -11.54
C ASN A 66 19.45 1.86 -12.23
N ASP A 67 20.08 1.69 -13.39
CA ASP A 67 20.09 0.42 -14.14
C ASP A 67 20.67 -0.73 -13.31
N PHE A 68 21.70 -0.44 -12.51
CA PHE A 68 22.30 -1.43 -11.59
C PHE A 68 21.37 -1.84 -10.46
N LEU A 69 20.60 -0.90 -9.90
CA LEU A 69 19.71 -1.16 -8.77
C LEU A 69 18.37 -1.81 -9.17
N ASP A 70 17.88 -1.52 -10.36
CA ASP A 70 16.55 -1.93 -10.81
C ASP A 70 16.28 -3.44 -10.68
N PRO A 71 17.19 -4.37 -11.02
CA PRO A 71 16.96 -5.80 -10.83
C PRO A 71 16.70 -6.19 -9.36
N PHE A 72 17.43 -5.60 -8.43
CA PHE A 72 17.28 -5.87 -6.98
C PHE A 72 15.96 -5.31 -6.45
N ILE A 73 15.59 -4.14 -6.90
CA ILE A 73 14.32 -3.51 -6.54
C ILE A 73 13.15 -4.34 -7.08
N GLN A 74 13.21 -4.80 -8.33
CA GLN A 74 12.17 -5.62 -8.93
C GLN A 74 12.05 -7.00 -8.24
N GLU A 75 13.14 -7.62 -7.84
CA GLU A 75 13.12 -8.85 -7.05
C GLU A 75 12.42 -8.63 -5.71
N TYR A 76 12.78 -7.55 -5.00
CA TYR A 76 12.15 -7.19 -3.73
C TYR A 76 10.65 -6.93 -3.90
N VAL A 77 10.26 -6.07 -4.85
CA VAL A 77 8.88 -5.72 -5.16
C VAL A 77 8.04 -6.98 -5.44
N SER A 78 8.54 -7.87 -6.32
CA SER A 78 7.86 -9.14 -6.65
C SER A 78 7.68 -10.05 -5.43
N SER A 79 8.68 -10.09 -4.54
CA SER A 79 8.60 -10.86 -3.30
C SER A 79 7.56 -10.29 -2.33
N VAL A 80 7.55 -8.96 -2.17
CA VAL A 80 6.57 -8.26 -1.32
C VAL A 80 5.16 -8.43 -1.86
N GLU A 81 4.97 -8.26 -3.16
CA GLU A 81 3.66 -8.41 -3.82
C GLU A 81 3.02 -9.77 -3.51
N LYS A 82 3.75 -10.87 -3.74
CA LYS A 82 3.25 -12.23 -3.44
C LYS A 82 2.90 -12.43 -1.97
N LYS A 83 3.74 -11.93 -1.07
CA LYS A 83 3.48 -12.02 0.38
C LYS A 83 2.24 -11.22 0.77
N MET A 84 2.10 -10.01 0.26
CA MET A 84 0.97 -9.14 0.57
C MET A 84 -0.34 -9.67 0.01
N GLN A 85 -0.35 -10.24 -1.19
CA GLN A 85 -1.54 -10.93 -1.72
C GLN A 85 -2.03 -12.02 -0.76
N ASN A 86 -1.13 -12.83 -0.21
CA ASN A 86 -1.48 -13.87 0.76
C ASN A 86 -2.01 -13.28 2.08
N VAL A 87 -1.42 -12.17 2.54
CA VAL A 87 -1.90 -11.46 3.73
C VAL A 87 -3.32 -10.95 3.50
N TYR A 88 -3.59 -10.28 2.38
CA TYR A 88 -4.93 -9.78 2.04
C TYR A 88 -5.96 -10.92 1.97
N LYS A 89 -5.62 -12.04 1.31
CA LYS A 89 -6.46 -13.24 1.24
C LYS A 89 -6.76 -13.85 2.61
N SER A 90 -5.84 -13.70 3.57
CA SER A 90 -6.01 -14.29 4.92
C SER A 90 -6.75 -13.37 5.90
N VAL A 91 -6.69 -12.06 5.69
CA VAL A 91 -7.23 -11.04 6.61
C VAL A 91 -8.63 -10.61 6.21
N TYR A 92 -8.88 -10.43 4.91
CA TYR A 92 -10.12 -9.86 4.40
C TYR A 92 -11.01 -10.92 3.74
N SER A 93 -12.31 -10.80 3.96
CA SER A 93 -13.32 -11.56 3.23
C SER A 93 -13.46 -11.08 1.78
N GLU A 94 -14.02 -11.93 0.91
CA GLU A 94 -14.31 -11.57 -0.49
C GLU A 94 -15.11 -10.27 -0.61
N LYS A 95 -16.12 -10.08 0.25
CA LYS A 95 -16.97 -8.89 0.25
C LYS A 95 -16.18 -7.62 0.59
N GLU A 96 -15.23 -7.72 1.51
CA GLU A 96 -14.37 -6.59 1.88
C GLU A 96 -13.39 -6.26 0.77
N ILE A 97 -12.82 -7.25 0.09
CA ILE A 97 -11.97 -7.04 -1.09
C ILE A 97 -12.74 -6.34 -2.21
N VAL A 98 -13.96 -6.80 -2.52
CA VAL A 98 -14.81 -6.15 -3.51
C VAL A 98 -15.13 -4.70 -3.10
N ALA A 99 -15.45 -4.47 -1.83
CA ALA A 99 -15.74 -3.12 -1.33
C ALA A 99 -14.54 -2.19 -1.44
N MET A 100 -13.34 -2.64 -1.05
CA MET A 100 -12.09 -1.90 -1.18
C MET A 100 -11.77 -1.59 -2.65
N TYR A 101 -11.87 -2.58 -3.52
CA TYR A 101 -11.63 -2.43 -4.95
C TYR A 101 -12.56 -1.37 -5.56
N ASN A 102 -13.87 -1.48 -5.27
CA ASN A 102 -14.86 -0.54 -5.78
C ASN A 102 -14.61 0.88 -5.27
N PHE A 103 -14.31 1.04 -3.97
CA PHE A 103 -13.97 2.33 -3.39
C PHE A 103 -12.74 2.94 -4.05
N MET A 104 -11.66 2.18 -4.18
CA MET A 104 -10.40 2.67 -4.76
C MET A 104 -10.52 3.06 -6.24
N ASN A 105 -11.51 2.54 -6.95
CA ASN A 105 -11.81 2.95 -8.33
C ASN A 105 -12.68 4.22 -8.44
N THR A 106 -13.24 4.73 -7.34
CA THR A 106 -13.93 6.02 -7.33
C THR A 106 -12.94 7.19 -7.37
N GLU A 107 -13.41 8.37 -7.78
CA GLU A 107 -12.60 9.59 -7.73
C GLU A 107 -12.12 9.91 -6.31
N ASP A 108 -13.00 9.78 -5.32
CA ASP A 108 -12.65 9.99 -3.92
C ASP A 108 -11.65 8.96 -3.41
N GLY A 109 -11.81 7.68 -3.77
CA GLY A 109 -10.90 6.60 -3.40
C GLY A 109 -9.50 6.84 -3.95
N LYS A 110 -9.38 7.20 -5.23
CA LYS A 110 -8.11 7.58 -5.86
C LYS A 110 -7.47 8.78 -5.18
N SER A 111 -8.27 9.83 -4.91
CA SER A 111 -7.80 11.03 -4.22
C SER A 111 -7.31 10.74 -2.80
N ILE A 112 -7.99 9.88 -2.04
CA ILE A 112 -7.59 9.47 -0.71
C ILE A 112 -6.31 8.63 -0.77
N ASN A 113 -6.26 7.64 -1.65
CA ASN A 113 -5.11 6.74 -1.79
C ASN A 113 -3.83 7.51 -2.14
N SER A 114 -3.90 8.46 -3.06
CA SER A 114 -2.75 9.28 -3.46
C SER A 114 -2.17 10.14 -2.33
N LYS A 115 -2.94 10.39 -1.27
CA LYS A 115 -2.52 11.20 -0.10
C LYS A 115 -2.01 10.35 1.07
N GLN A 116 -2.14 9.03 1.02
CA GLN A 116 -1.79 8.17 2.15
C GLN A 116 -0.32 8.27 2.54
N ALA A 117 0.59 8.24 1.58
CA ALA A 117 2.03 8.36 1.85
C ALA A 117 2.38 9.69 2.53
N GLU A 118 1.80 10.80 2.04
CA GLU A 118 1.97 12.12 2.65
C GLU A 118 1.38 12.17 4.07
N MET A 119 0.21 11.57 4.26
CA MET A 119 -0.45 11.49 5.56
C MET A 119 0.42 10.74 6.58
N VAL A 120 0.96 9.57 6.22
CA VAL A 120 1.87 8.80 7.08
C VAL A 120 3.12 9.61 7.42
N LYS A 121 3.76 10.23 6.42
CA LYS A 121 4.95 11.08 6.63
C LYS A 121 4.66 12.23 7.59
N LYS A 122 3.56 12.95 7.40
CA LYS A 122 3.17 14.07 8.28
C LYS A 122 2.82 13.61 9.69
N THR A 123 2.14 12.45 9.81
CA THR A 123 1.81 11.87 11.11
C THR A 123 3.08 11.49 11.88
N LEU A 124 4.02 10.80 11.25
CA LEU A 124 5.30 10.46 11.86
C LEU A 124 6.07 11.71 12.30
N ALA A 125 6.13 12.73 11.46
CA ALA A 125 6.79 14.00 11.81
C ALA A 125 6.10 14.67 13.00
N ALA A 126 4.76 14.70 13.04
CA ALA A 126 3.99 15.32 14.12
C ALA A 126 4.18 14.63 15.48
N VAL A 127 4.31 13.30 15.49
CA VAL A 127 4.46 12.55 16.75
C VAL A 127 5.91 12.35 17.20
N ASN A 128 6.87 12.55 16.32
CA ASN A 128 8.28 12.28 16.63
C ASN A 128 8.83 13.21 17.73
N GLU A 129 8.47 14.48 17.71
CA GLU A 129 8.87 15.45 18.75
C GLU A 129 8.32 15.05 20.12
N ASP A 130 7.06 14.64 20.18
CA ASP A 130 6.44 14.18 21.42
C ASP A 130 7.07 12.87 21.91
N ALA A 131 7.40 11.94 21.02
CA ALA A 131 8.08 10.70 21.35
C ALA A 131 9.48 10.97 21.95
N LEU A 132 10.24 11.87 21.35
CA LEU A 132 11.55 12.29 21.88
C LEU A 132 11.42 12.95 23.26
N ARG A 133 10.46 13.85 23.44
CA ARG A 133 10.20 14.53 24.74
C ARG A 133 9.82 13.52 25.82
N VAL A 134 8.96 12.53 25.49
CA VAL A 134 8.57 11.47 26.44
C VAL A 134 9.75 10.55 26.74
N GLY A 135 10.56 10.20 25.72
CA GLY A 135 11.77 9.40 25.91
C GLY A 135 12.78 10.09 26.83
N GLN A 136 12.98 11.41 26.68
CA GLN A 136 13.83 12.20 27.59
C GLN A 136 13.32 12.20 29.02
N LYS A 137 11.99 12.37 29.20
CA LYS A 137 11.37 12.29 30.56
C LYS A 137 11.55 10.92 31.19
N LEU A 138 11.38 9.84 30.41
CA LEU A 138 11.59 8.50 30.88
C LEU A 138 13.05 8.28 31.30
N SER A 139 14.00 8.71 30.48
CA SER A 139 15.44 8.63 30.79
C SER A 139 15.79 9.39 32.07
N SER A 140 15.26 10.60 32.26
CA SER A 140 15.46 11.37 33.48
C SER A 140 14.90 10.68 34.71
N ALA A 141 13.67 10.13 34.61
CA ALA A 141 13.04 9.41 35.72
C ALA A 141 13.81 8.14 36.12
N LEU A 142 14.35 7.41 35.13
CA LEU A 142 15.21 6.24 35.37
C LEU A 142 16.52 6.60 36.07
N MET A 143 17.10 7.77 35.75
CA MET A 143 18.33 8.24 36.42
C MET A 143 18.09 8.76 37.84
N GLU A 144 16.90 9.33 38.11
CA GLU A 144 16.50 9.81 39.43
C GLU A 144 16.19 8.65 40.40
N ASP A 145 15.62 7.55 39.89
CA ASP A 145 15.34 6.34 40.68
C ASP A 145 16.51 5.34 40.59
N SER A 146 17.59 5.67 41.35
CA SER A 146 18.79 4.83 41.36
C SER A 146 18.54 3.37 41.78
N LYS A 147 17.58 3.11 42.67
CA LYS A 147 17.22 1.78 43.10
C LYS A 147 16.56 0.94 42.01
N PHE A 148 15.68 1.58 41.24
CA PHE A 148 15.05 0.91 40.09
C PHE A 148 16.10 0.58 39.01
N PHE A 149 17.00 1.53 38.74
CA PHE A 149 18.07 1.35 37.76
C PHE A 149 19.05 0.24 38.17
N GLU A 150 19.47 0.21 39.44
CA GLU A 150 20.31 -0.89 40.00
C GLU A 150 19.62 -2.26 39.87
N SER A 151 18.30 -2.31 40.17
CA SER A 151 17.52 -3.55 40.04
C SER A 151 17.45 -4.12 38.62
N LEU A 152 17.50 -3.26 37.61
CA LEU A 152 17.52 -3.67 36.18
C LEU A 152 18.91 -4.23 35.77
N LEU A 153 19.99 -3.70 36.35
CA LEU A 153 21.35 -4.17 36.07
C LEU A 153 21.67 -5.50 36.74
N GLU A 154 21.04 -5.79 37.90
CA GLU A 154 21.22 -7.07 38.62
C GLU A 154 20.47 -8.25 37.98
N GLN A 155 19.53 -8.00 37.02
CA GLN A 155 18.76 -9.05 36.35
C GLN A 155 19.42 -9.57 35.06
N ASN A 156 20.57 -9.06 34.66
CA ASN A 156 21.35 -9.48 33.49
C ASN A 156 22.68 -10.10 33.92
#